data_531895541bc1ee47e3fd394617aa2c37
#
_entry.id   531895541bc1ee47e3fd394617aa2c37
#
_cell.length_a   1.000
_cell.length_b   1.000
_cell.length_c   1.000
_cell.angle_alpha   90.00
_cell.angle_beta   90.00
_cell.angle_gamma   90.00
#
_symmetry.space_group_name_H-M   'P 1'
#
loop_
_entity.id
_entity.type
_entity.pdbx_description
1 polymer ?
#
loop_
_entity_poly.entity_id
_entity_poly.type
_entity_poly.pdbx_seq_one_letter_code
_entity_poly.pdbx_strand_id
1 'polypeptide(L)'
;DRSVYMIAVLIGVLKSGRAYIPLDPGFPKERLRYIIDNSQSKISICQEQFKFEGVEGISWLTLETILSKINNFEDVACDDISSSDTAYIIYTSGSTGNPKGVEIRHQSLVNFLRGIQQKPGIISSDTLFSVTTYSFDISLLEFFAPLLSGATVYIAMPEVLSTPHFIIQKLKELNPTIIQATPSFYQMLFNAGWNGNKQLKVLCGGDLLSERLAEKLLTHSKEVWNMYGPTET
;
A
#
# COMPACT_ATOMS: atom_id res chain seq x y z
N ASP A 1 3.12 -9.75 -6.14
CA ASP A 1 1.91 -9.99 -5.37
C ASP A 1 1.95 -9.36 -3.98
N ARG A 2 0.76 -9.11 -3.43
CA ARG A 2 0.57 -8.71 -2.02
C ARG A 2 1.10 -9.81 -1.11
N SER A 3 2.09 -9.49 -0.28
CA SER A 3 2.69 -10.45 0.64
C SER A 3 3.55 -9.76 1.69
N VAL A 4 3.95 -10.46 2.73
CA VAL A 4 4.95 -9.96 3.70
C VAL A 4 6.28 -9.66 3.01
N TYR A 5 6.65 -10.42 1.99
CA TYR A 5 7.87 -10.19 1.20
C TYR A 5 7.82 -8.88 0.42
N MET A 6 6.65 -8.49 -0.09
CA MET A 6 6.47 -7.19 -0.74
C MET A 6 6.83 -6.06 0.24
N ILE A 7 6.30 -6.07 1.45
CA ILE A 7 6.62 -5.05 2.46
C ILE A 7 8.11 -5.09 2.82
N ALA A 8 8.69 -6.28 2.98
CA ALA A 8 10.12 -6.43 3.26
C ALA A 8 10.98 -5.83 2.13
N VAL A 9 10.61 -6.06 0.86
CA VAL A 9 11.29 -5.47 -0.29
C VAL A 9 11.18 -3.94 -0.28
N LEU A 10 9.99 -3.38 -0.05
CA LEU A 10 9.82 -1.93 0.02
C LEU A 10 10.70 -1.31 1.11
N ILE A 11 10.72 -1.91 2.31
CA ILE A 11 11.58 -1.47 3.41
C ILE A 11 13.06 -1.62 3.03
N GLY A 12 13.45 -2.73 2.40
CA GLY A 12 14.82 -2.98 1.95
C GLY A 12 15.31 -1.93 0.95
N VAL A 13 14.47 -1.56 -0.02
CA VAL A 13 14.79 -0.51 -0.98
C VAL A 13 14.96 0.84 -0.27
N LEU A 14 14.06 1.20 0.64
CA LEU A 14 14.19 2.43 1.41
C LEU A 14 15.46 2.45 2.27
N LYS A 15 15.79 1.33 2.94
CA LYS A 15 17.03 1.19 3.74
C LYS A 15 18.31 1.26 2.91
N SER A 16 18.25 0.94 1.62
CA SER A 16 19.39 1.07 0.70
C SER A 16 19.58 2.50 0.15
N GLY A 17 18.83 3.48 0.64
CA GLY A 17 18.88 4.86 0.15
C GLY A 17 18.33 5.04 -1.27
N ARG A 18 17.53 4.09 -1.75
CA ARG A 18 16.93 4.14 -3.09
C ARG A 18 15.43 4.39 -3.01
N ALA A 19 14.90 5.02 -4.05
CA ALA A 19 13.47 5.16 -4.25
C ALA A 19 12.88 3.91 -4.89
N TYR A 20 11.67 3.53 -4.53
CA TYR A 20 10.95 2.49 -5.24
C TYR A 20 9.80 3.06 -6.09
N ILE A 21 9.46 2.32 -7.15
CA ILE A 21 8.32 2.59 -8.02
C ILE A 21 7.44 1.35 -8.00
N PRO A 22 6.24 1.41 -7.42
CA PRO A 22 5.36 0.26 -7.36
C PRO A 22 4.75 -0.02 -8.73
N LEU A 23 4.91 -1.25 -9.22
CA LEU A 23 4.37 -1.73 -10.49
C LEU A 23 3.35 -2.82 -10.20
N ASP A 24 2.07 -2.53 -10.36
CA ASP A 24 1.00 -3.52 -10.17
C ASP A 24 0.94 -4.45 -11.40
N PRO A 25 1.14 -5.77 -11.24
CA PRO A 25 1.12 -6.71 -12.36
C PRO A 25 -0.24 -6.78 -13.07
N GLY A 26 -1.30 -6.28 -12.45
CA GLY A 26 -2.62 -6.11 -13.07
C GLY A 26 -2.71 -4.97 -14.07
N PHE A 27 -1.70 -4.09 -14.15
CA PHE A 27 -1.69 -3.04 -15.16
C PHE A 27 -1.42 -3.59 -16.57
N PRO A 28 -1.98 -2.94 -17.61
CA PRO A 28 -1.62 -3.26 -19.00
C PRO A 28 -0.10 -3.22 -19.21
N LYS A 29 0.43 -4.17 -19.98
CA LYS A 29 1.89 -4.27 -20.23
C LYS A 29 2.48 -2.99 -20.83
N GLU A 30 1.73 -2.31 -21.69
CA GLU A 30 2.14 -1.02 -22.27
C GLU A 30 2.32 0.06 -21.20
N ARG A 31 1.43 0.10 -20.20
CA ARG A 31 1.55 1.01 -19.06
C ARG A 31 2.79 0.68 -18.22
N LEU A 32 3.04 -0.60 -17.95
CA LEU A 32 4.23 -1.03 -17.20
C LEU A 32 5.52 -0.64 -17.93
N ARG A 33 5.59 -0.90 -19.25
CA ARG A 33 6.73 -0.48 -20.09
C ARG A 33 6.94 1.03 -20.03
N TYR A 34 5.88 1.80 -20.26
CA TYR A 34 5.96 3.24 -20.19
C TYR A 34 6.53 3.74 -18.85
N ILE A 35 6.06 3.19 -17.73
CA ILE A 35 6.54 3.57 -16.38
C ILE A 35 8.02 3.24 -16.22
N ILE A 36 8.45 2.06 -16.64
CA ILE A 36 9.83 1.61 -16.55
C ILE A 36 10.75 2.49 -17.40
N ASP A 37 10.38 2.76 -18.65
CA ASP A 37 11.15 3.57 -19.58
C ASP A 37 11.22 5.04 -19.12
N ASN A 38 10.09 5.60 -18.70
CA ASN A 38 10.00 6.99 -18.24
C ASN A 38 10.78 7.22 -16.93
N SER A 39 10.74 6.26 -16.01
CA SER A 39 11.47 6.34 -14.74
C SER A 39 12.95 6.06 -14.86
N GLN A 40 13.41 5.55 -16.00
CA GLN A 40 14.80 5.11 -16.23
C GLN A 40 15.31 4.10 -15.17
N SER A 41 14.39 3.30 -14.63
CA SER A 41 14.72 2.29 -13.63
C SER A 41 15.73 1.28 -14.17
N LYS A 42 16.69 0.87 -13.33
CA LYS A 42 17.75 -0.10 -13.72
C LYS A 42 17.52 -1.48 -13.14
N ILE A 43 16.74 -1.57 -12.07
CA ILE A 43 16.47 -2.83 -11.36
C ILE A 43 14.97 -2.97 -11.19
N SER A 44 14.44 -4.15 -11.48
CA SER A 44 13.08 -4.54 -11.15
C SER A 44 13.12 -5.74 -10.21
N ILE A 45 12.41 -5.63 -9.07
CA ILE A 45 12.24 -6.72 -8.11
C ILE A 45 10.83 -7.28 -8.28
N CYS A 46 10.72 -8.56 -8.59
CA CYS A 46 9.43 -9.21 -8.83
C CYS A 46 9.47 -10.69 -8.44
N GLN A 47 8.33 -11.36 -8.48
CA GLN A 47 8.26 -12.82 -8.49
C GLN A 47 8.50 -13.30 -9.94
N GLU A 48 9.10 -14.49 -10.14
CA GLU A 48 9.48 -14.99 -11.46
C GLU A 48 8.32 -14.95 -12.47
N GLN A 49 7.13 -15.28 -12.04
CA GLN A 49 5.91 -15.27 -12.87
C GLN A 49 5.52 -13.89 -13.42
N PHE A 50 6.01 -12.80 -12.82
CA PHE A 50 5.72 -11.41 -13.26
C PHE A 50 6.83 -10.80 -14.09
N LYS A 51 7.91 -11.53 -14.32
CA LYS A 51 8.96 -11.13 -15.25
C LYS A 51 8.37 -11.13 -16.67
N PHE A 52 8.56 -10.07 -17.39
CA PHE A 52 8.06 -9.98 -18.77
C PHE A 52 9.15 -9.49 -19.73
N GLU A 53 9.06 -9.95 -20.96
CA GLU A 53 10.02 -9.65 -22.02
C GLU A 53 9.76 -8.29 -22.67
N GLY A 54 10.76 -7.77 -23.39
CA GLY A 54 10.64 -6.56 -24.19
C GLY A 54 10.85 -5.26 -23.42
N VAL A 55 11.56 -5.33 -22.28
CA VAL A 55 12.13 -4.15 -21.60
C VAL A 55 13.64 -4.31 -21.55
N GLU A 56 14.33 -3.47 -22.32
CA GLU A 56 15.79 -3.48 -22.38
C GLU A 56 16.41 -2.66 -21.24
N GLY A 57 17.63 -2.99 -20.85
CA GLY A 57 18.42 -2.23 -19.88
C GLY A 57 17.99 -2.38 -18.44
N ILE A 58 17.06 -3.28 -18.12
CA ILE A 58 16.61 -3.59 -16.74
C ILE A 58 17.25 -4.90 -16.25
N SER A 59 17.77 -4.88 -15.03
CA SER A 59 18.19 -6.08 -14.29
C SER A 59 17.00 -6.62 -13.49
N TRP A 60 16.56 -7.83 -13.82
CA TRP A 60 15.46 -8.50 -13.10
C TRP A 60 16.04 -9.26 -11.91
N LEU A 61 15.64 -8.88 -10.72
CA LEU A 61 15.95 -9.56 -9.47
C LEU A 61 14.69 -10.23 -8.95
N THR A 62 14.65 -11.56 -8.99
CA THR A 62 13.45 -12.28 -8.57
C THR A 62 13.46 -12.55 -7.07
N LEU A 63 12.28 -12.56 -6.46
CA LEU A 63 12.11 -12.85 -5.04
C LEU A 63 12.68 -14.24 -4.70
N GLU A 64 12.50 -15.21 -5.58
CA GLU A 64 13.02 -16.57 -5.44
C GLU A 64 14.56 -16.58 -5.38
N THR A 65 15.21 -15.76 -6.22
CA THR A 65 16.66 -15.57 -6.20
C THR A 65 17.13 -14.90 -4.91
N ILE A 66 16.42 -13.86 -4.45
CA ILE A 66 16.73 -13.18 -3.18
C ILE A 66 16.63 -14.16 -2.02
N LEU A 67 15.53 -14.90 -1.91
CA LEU A 67 15.30 -15.84 -0.81
C LEU A 67 16.30 -17.00 -0.80
N SER A 68 16.71 -17.48 -1.98
CA SER A 68 17.73 -18.54 -2.07
C SER A 68 19.11 -18.12 -1.57
N LYS A 69 19.39 -16.82 -1.54
CA LYS A 69 20.68 -16.24 -1.16
C LYS A 69 20.65 -15.48 0.17
N ILE A 70 19.49 -15.41 0.83
CA ILE A 70 19.27 -14.52 1.98
C ILE A 70 20.27 -14.77 3.13
N ASN A 71 20.66 -16.03 3.35
CA ASN A 71 21.63 -16.40 4.37
C ASN A 71 23.08 -16.08 4.01
N ASN A 72 23.35 -15.67 2.77
CA ASN A 72 24.68 -15.34 2.28
C ASN A 72 24.95 -13.82 2.27
N PHE A 73 23.95 -13.02 2.66
CA PHE A 73 24.12 -11.57 2.78
C PHE A 73 24.57 -11.22 4.20
N GLU A 74 25.64 -10.42 4.28
CA GLU A 74 26.03 -9.78 5.52
C GLU A 74 25.10 -8.59 5.80
N ASP A 75 24.94 -8.24 7.08
CA ASP A 75 24.23 -7.02 7.46
C ASP A 75 25.02 -5.82 6.93
N VAL A 76 24.44 -5.14 5.97
CA VAL A 76 25.00 -3.92 5.39
C VAL A 76 24.47 -2.72 6.19
N ALA A 77 25.38 -1.86 6.59
CA ALA A 77 24.99 -0.55 7.15
C ALA A 77 24.13 0.20 6.13
N CYS A 78 23.08 0.86 6.62
CA CYS A 78 22.29 1.73 5.76
C CYS A 78 23.18 2.88 5.27
N ASP A 79 23.08 3.21 3.97
CA ASP A 79 23.69 4.41 3.43
C ASP A 79 23.16 5.66 4.18
N ASP A 80 23.95 6.74 4.16
CA ASP A 80 23.50 8.03 4.68
C ASP A 80 22.34 8.54 3.83
N ILE A 81 21.11 8.41 4.34
CA ILE A 81 19.89 8.80 3.65
C ILE A 81 19.53 10.22 4.09
N SER A 82 19.46 11.14 3.13
CA SER A 82 18.97 12.50 3.40
C SER A 82 17.44 12.51 3.49
N SER A 83 16.91 13.35 4.37
CA SER A 83 15.47 13.60 4.43
C SER A 83 14.90 14.18 3.13
N SER A 84 15.74 14.81 2.31
CA SER A 84 15.42 15.36 1.00
C SER A 84 15.42 14.33 -0.14
N ASP A 85 15.99 13.12 0.09
CA ASP A 85 16.04 12.09 -0.93
C ASP A 85 14.63 11.55 -1.23
N THR A 86 14.43 11.11 -2.48
CA THR A 86 13.17 10.51 -2.91
C THR A 86 12.99 9.14 -2.26
N ALA A 87 11.88 8.96 -1.57
CA ALA A 87 11.50 7.69 -0.95
C ALA A 87 10.78 6.77 -1.97
N TYR A 88 9.86 7.33 -2.73
CA TYR A 88 9.11 6.59 -3.75
C TYR A 88 8.56 7.50 -4.84
N ILE A 89 8.18 6.87 -5.96
CA ILE A 89 7.50 7.53 -7.08
C ILE A 89 6.24 6.75 -7.42
N ILE A 90 5.08 7.39 -7.33
CA ILE A 90 3.81 6.79 -7.74
C ILE A 90 3.31 7.44 -9.02
N TYR A 91 2.91 6.61 -10.00
CA TYR A 91 2.41 7.08 -11.28
C TYR A 91 0.90 7.25 -11.25
N THR A 92 0.46 8.51 -11.37
CA THR A 92 -0.95 8.89 -11.47
C THR A 92 -1.39 9.07 -12.92
N SER A 93 -2.70 9.08 -13.19
CA SER A 93 -3.25 9.35 -14.51
C SER A 93 -3.02 10.83 -14.87
N GLY A 94 -2.17 11.09 -15.86
CA GLY A 94 -1.93 12.45 -16.33
C GLY A 94 -3.09 13.01 -17.16
N SER A 95 -3.34 14.31 -17.06
CA SER A 95 -4.34 15.03 -17.87
C SER A 95 -4.07 14.96 -19.37
N THR A 96 -2.86 14.61 -19.78
CA THR A 96 -2.40 14.46 -21.18
C THR A 96 -2.50 13.03 -21.69
N GLY A 97 -3.07 12.10 -20.91
CA GLY A 97 -3.22 10.68 -21.27
C GLY A 97 -2.06 9.79 -20.84
N ASN A 98 -0.85 10.31 -20.71
CA ASN A 98 0.30 9.56 -20.21
C ASN A 98 0.42 9.64 -18.68
N PRO A 99 0.75 8.54 -17.99
CA PRO A 99 0.98 8.57 -16.55
C PRO A 99 2.11 9.53 -16.16
N LYS A 100 1.95 10.23 -15.04
CA LYS A 100 2.97 11.12 -14.47
C LYS A 100 3.48 10.56 -13.16
N GLY A 101 4.80 10.50 -12.98
CA GLY A 101 5.44 10.12 -11.73
C GLY A 101 5.42 11.26 -10.72
N VAL A 102 4.85 11.01 -9.55
CA VAL A 102 4.87 11.92 -8.40
C VAL A 102 5.96 11.45 -7.44
N GLU A 103 6.98 12.28 -7.25
CA GLU A 103 8.11 11.99 -6.37
C GLU A 103 7.81 12.44 -4.95
N ILE A 104 7.92 11.52 -4.01
CA ILE A 104 7.72 11.80 -2.58
C ILE A 104 9.03 11.58 -1.82
N ARG A 105 9.44 12.60 -1.07
CA ARG A 105 10.68 12.58 -0.28
C ARG A 105 10.50 11.85 1.05
N HIS A 106 11.61 11.36 1.63
CA HIS A 106 11.60 10.73 2.95
C HIS A 106 10.97 11.61 4.03
N GLN A 107 11.27 12.91 4.04
CA GLN A 107 10.66 13.83 5.01
C GLN A 107 9.13 13.91 4.92
N SER A 108 8.57 13.90 3.70
CA SER A 108 7.12 13.93 3.47
C SER A 108 6.48 12.62 3.94
N LEU A 109 7.08 11.48 3.59
CA LEU A 109 6.63 10.17 4.04
C LEU A 109 6.63 10.07 5.58
N VAL A 110 7.72 10.48 6.23
CA VAL A 110 7.84 10.46 7.70
C VAL A 110 6.81 11.39 8.35
N ASN A 111 6.61 12.59 7.79
CA ASN A 111 5.61 13.53 8.30
C ASN A 111 4.19 12.95 8.19
N PHE A 112 3.85 12.37 7.05
CA PHE A 112 2.57 11.69 6.84
C PHE A 112 2.36 10.57 7.86
N LEU A 113 3.32 9.66 8.01
CA LEU A 113 3.21 8.52 8.92
C LEU A 113 3.10 8.96 10.39
N ARG A 114 3.85 10.00 10.81
CA ARG A 114 3.72 10.59 12.15
C ARG A 114 2.35 11.23 12.36
N GLY A 115 1.83 11.91 11.34
CA GLY A 115 0.47 12.45 11.38
C GLY A 115 -0.57 11.36 11.64
N ILE A 116 -0.50 10.26 10.89
CA ILE A 116 -1.39 9.11 11.04
C ILE A 116 -1.25 8.43 12.42
N GLN A 117 -0.04 8.31 12.96
CA GLN A 117 0.18 7.77 14.30
C GLN A 117 -0.49 8.61 15.39
N GLN A 118 -0.58 9.92 15.20
CA GLN A 118 -1.24 10.83 16.14
C GLN A 118 -2.75 10.90 15.91
N LYS A 119 -3.18 11.07 14.67
CA LYS A 119 -4.58 11.16 14.23
C LYS A 119 -4.71 10.53 12.85
N PRO A 120 -5.55 9.51 12.71
CA PRO A 120 -6.52 8.93 13.68
C PRO A 120 -5.93 8.17 14.86
N GLY A 121 -4.62 7.97 14.89
CA GLY A 121 -3.93 7.25 15.94
C GLY A 121 -3.89 5.73 15.69
N ILE A 122 -2.68 5.16 15.85
CA ILE A 122 -2.45 3.70 15.78
C ILE A 122 -1.59 3.33 16.98
N ILE A 123 -1.99 2.30 17.72
CA ILE A 123 -1.28 1.79 18.90
C ILE A 123 -0.85 0.34 18.69
N SER A 124 0.09 -0.13 19.50
CA SER A 124 0.70 -1.45 19.35
C SER A 124 -0.28 -2.64 19.44
N SER A 125 -1.43 -2.45 20.07
CA SER A 125 -2.48 -3.47 20.16
C SER A 125 -3.41 -3.49 18.95
N ASP A 126 -3.26 -2.55 17.99
CA ASP A 126 -4.10 -2.52 16.80
C ASP A 126 -3.73 -3.63 15.80
N THR A 127 -4.72 -4.05 15.05
CA THR A 127 -4.57 -4.90 13.85
C THR A 127 -5.23 -4.18 12.69
N LEU A 128 -4.43 -3.80 11.69
CA LEU A 128 -4.91 -3.18 10.47
C LEU A 128 -5.13 -4.23 9.38
N PHE A 129 -6.33 -4.24 8.81
CA PHE A 129 -6.69 -5.08 7.67
C PHE A 129 -6.40 -4.32 6.36
N SER A 130 -5.30 -4.69 5.70
CA SER A 130 -4.82 -4.02 4.49
C SER A 130 -5.49 -4.55 3.24
N VAL A 131 -6.11 -3.67 2.45
CA VAL A 131 -6.84 -4.00 1.22
C VAL A 131 -6.38 -3.21 0.00
N THR A 132 -5.72 -2.07 0.17
CA THR A 132 -5.32 -1.18 -0.92
C THR A 132 -4.14 -1.75 -1.69
N THR A 133 -4.17 -1.65 -3.01
CA THR A 133 -3.00 -2.01 -3.83
C THR A 133 -1.81 -1.10 -3.52
N TYR A 134 -0.62 -1.69 -3.51
CA TYR A 134 0.63 -0.96 -3.23
C TYR A 134 1.02 0.09 -4.29
N SER A 135 0.30 0.14 -5.41
CA SER A 135 0.46 1.18 -6.43
C SER A 135 -0.25 2.50 -6.11
N PHE A 136 -1.01 2.56 -5.01
CA PHE A 136 -1.61 3.79 -4.48
C PHE A 136 -0.88 4.23 -3.20
N ASP A 137 -0.68 5.53 -3.05
CA ASP A 137 0.03 6.16 -1.92
C ASP A 137 -0.59 5.87 -0.56
N ILE A 138 -1.92 5.79 -0.49
CA ILE A 138 -2.65 5.49 0.75
C ILE A 138 -2.30 4.10 1.31
N SER A 139 -1.75 3.18 0.48
CA SER A 139 -1.24 1.89 0.95
C SER A 139 -0.10 2.01 1.95
N LEU A 140 0.66 3.10 1.91
CA LEU A 140 1.77 3.36 2.83
C LEU A 140 1.28 3.52 4.27
N LEU A 141 0.08 4.12 4.44
CA LEU A 141 -0.61 4.14 5.72
C LEU A 141 -0.86 2.71 6.21
N GLU A 142 -1.33 1.83 5.32
CA GLU A 142 -1.67 0.46 5.68
C GLU A 142 -0.44 -0.38 6.05
N PHE A 143 0.71 -0.12 5.40
CA PHE A 143 1.92 -0.92 5.61
C PHE A 143 2.80 -0.35 6.71
N PHE A 144 3.13 0.94 6.63
CA PHE A 144 4.19 1.50 7.47
C PHE A 144 3.69 2.10 8.77
N ALA A 145 2.51 2.73 8.80
CA ALA A 145 2.05 3.37 10.03
C ALA A 145 1.80 2.36 11.17
N PRO A 146 1.19 1.18 10.94
CA PRO A 146 1.07 0.16 11.98
C PRO A 146 2.44 -0.39 12.41
N LEU A 147 3.34 -0.70 11.48
CA LEU A 147 4.67 -1.24 11.81
C LEU A 147 5.48 -0.27 12.66
N LEU A 148 5.43 1.03 12.36
CA LEU A 148 6.08 2.07 13.16
C LEU A 148 5.47 2.21 14.56
N SER A 149 4.22 1.79 14.74
CA SER A 149 3.51 1.81 16.04
C SER A 149 3.63 0.49 16.81
N GLY A 150 4.34 -0.50 16.26
CA GLY A 150 4.41 -1.86 16.83
C GLY A 150 3.10 -2.64 16.70
N ALA A 151 2.18 -2.20 15.85
CA ALA A 151 0.91 -2.84 15.56
C ALA A 151 1.05 -3.94 14.50
N THR A 152 -0.02 -4.72 14.31
CA THR A 152 -0.05 -5.81 13.34
C THR A 152 -0.68 -5.35 12.02
N VAL A 153 -0.09 -5.76 10.89
CA VAL A 153 -0.68 -5.62 9.57
C VAL A 153 -1.12 -6.99 9.06
N TYR A 154 -2.39 -7.15 8.78
CA TYR A 154 -2.90 -8.29 8.01
C TYR A 154 -3.01 -7.90 6.54
N ILE A 155 -2.22 -8.51 5.68
CA ILE A 155 -2.24 -8.27 4.24
C ILE A 155 -3.29 -9.18 3.61
N ALA A 156 -4.42 -8.61 3.17
CA ALA A 156 -5.42 -9.39 2.46
C ALA A 156 -4.86 -9.87 1.11
N MET A 157 -4.78 -11.18 0.94
CA MET A 157 -4.32 -11.82 -0.29
C MET A 157 -5.38 -11.70 -1.39
N PRO A 158 -5.01 -11.83 -2.68
CA PRO A 158 -5.94 -11.71 -3.81
C PRO A 158 -7.17 -12.62 -3.68
N GLU A 159 -7.00 -13.82 -3.13
CA GLU A 159 -8.10 -14.77 -2.93
C GLU A 159 -9.14 -14.22 -1.95
N VAL A 160 -8.69 -13.57 -0.87
CA VAL A 160 -9.58 -12.92 0.12
C VAL A 160 -10.30 -11.74 -0.53
N LEU A 161 -9.61 -10.98 -1.37
CA LEU A 161 -10.17 -9.80 -2.06
C LEU A 161 -11.05 -10.16 -3.27
N SER A 162 -11.09 -11.44 -3.67
CA SER A 162 -11.81 -11.89 -4.87
C SER A 162 -13.32 -11.72 -4.78
N THR A 163 -13.92 -11.84 -3.60
CA THR A 163 -15.35 -11.61 -3.38
C THR A 163 -15.63 -10.91 -2.06
N PRO A 164 -16.71 -10.10 -2.00
CA PRO A 164 -17.10 -9.45 -0.75
C PRO A 164 -17.38 -10.42 0.41
N HIS A 165 -17.87 -11.62 0.09
CA HIS A 165 -18.16 -12.64 1.11
C HIS A 165 -16.89 -13.16 1.78
N PHE A 166 -15.81 -13.40 1.05
CA PHE A 166 -14.53 -13.79 1.63
C PHE A 166 -13.93 -12.69 2.48
N ILE A 167 -14.06 -11.42 2.04
CA ILE A 167 -13.63 -10.27 2.85
C ILE A 167 -14.42 -10.24 4.17
N ILE A 168 -15.75 -10.34 4.12
CA ILE A 168 -16.61 -10.30 5.31
C ILE A 168 -16.28 -11.47 6.25
N GLN A 169 -16.09 -12.67 5.71
CA GLN A 169 -15.69 -13.83 6.49
C GLN A 169 -14.35 -13.56 7.20
N LYS A 170 -13.36 -13.07 6.47
CA LYS A 170 -12.03 -12.79 7.02
C LYS A 170 -12.06 -11.67 8.06
N LEU A 171 -12.87 -10.63 7.86
CA LEU A 171 -13.09 -9.56 8.85
C LEU A 171 -13.69 -10.11 10.16
N LYS A 172 -14.60 -11.09 10.07
CA LYS A 172 -15.17 -11.75 11.26
C LYS A 172 -14.14 -12.63 11.98
N GLU A 173 -13.35 -13.39 11.23
CA GLU A 173 -12.32 -14.30 11.79
C GLU A 173 -11.21 -13.50 12.48
N LEU A 174 -10.72 -12.46 11.84
CA LEU A 174 -9.57 -11.69 12.28
C LEU A 174 -9.93 -10.63 13.32
N ASN A 175 -11.16 -10.13 13.28
CA ASN A 175 -11.66 -9.04 14.12
C ASN A 175 -10.70 -7.84 14.19
N PRO A 176 -10.29 -7.23 13.04
CA PRO A 176 -9.33 -6.15 13.03
C PRO A 176 -9.86 -4.90 13.72
N THR A 177 -8.96 -4.07 14.22
CA THR A 177 -9.31 -2.78 14.86
C THR A 177 -9.32 -1.62 13.89
N ILE A 178 -8.61 -1.73 12.76
CA ILE A 178 -8.51 -0.67 11.74
C ILE A 178 -8.70 -1.28 10.34
N ILE A 179 -9.46 -0.57 9.52
CA ILE A 179 -9.50 -0.80 8.07
C ILE A 179 -9.47 0.54 7.34
N GLN A 180 -8.63 0.63 6.33
CA GLN A 180 -8.61 1.75 5.39
C GLN A 180 -9.13 1.25 4.05
N ALA A 181 -10.07 1.96 3.44
CA ALA A 181 -10.58 1.63 2.11
C ALA A 181 -11.31 2.83 1.47
N THR A 182 -11.69 2.66 0.20
CA THR A 182 -12.49 3.65 -0.52
C THR A 182 -13.98 3.58 -0.15
N PRO A 183 -14.77 4.66 -0.37
CA PRO A 183 -16.21 4.63 -0.19
C PRO A 183 -16.89 3.48 -0.94
N SER A 184 -16.46 3.22 -2.19
CA SER A 184 -16.99 2.13 -3.01
C SER A 184 -16.74 0.75 -2.41
N PHE A 185 -15.60 0.54 -1.77
CA PHE A 185 -15.30 -0.71 -1.07
C PHE A 185 -16.24 -0.94 0.11
N TYR A 186 -16.47 0.06 0.95
CA TYR A 186 -17.42 -0.06 2.06
C TYR A 186 -18.86 -0.26 1.59
N GLN A 187 -19.26 0.44 0.52
CA GLN A 187 -20.59 0.24 -0.08
C GLN A 187 -20.78 -1.19 -0.59
N MET A 188 -19.75 -1.75 -1.22
CA MET A 188 -19.73 -3.15 -1.68
C MET A 188 -19.91 -4.12 -0.50
N LEU A 189 -19.19 -3.93 0.61
CA LEU A 189 -19.33 -4.75 1.81
C LEU A 189 -20.75 -4.69 2.39
N PHE A 190 -21.31 -3.50 2.51
CA PHE A 190 -22.69 -3.35 3.01
C PHE A 190 -23.71 -4.01 2.08
N ASN A 191 -23.54 -3.89 0.77
CA ASN A 191 -24.42 -4.53 -0.21
C ASN A 191 -24.35 -6.07 -0.14
N ALA A 192 -23.21 -6.60 0.29
CA ALA A 192 -23.01 -8.02 0.51
C ALA A 192 -23.40 -8.53 1.91
N GLY A 193 -24.03 -7.66 2.74
CA GLY A 193 -24.53 -8.04 4.05
C GLY A 193 -23.54 -7.87 5.21
N TRP A 194 -22.48 -7.08 5.05
CA TRP A 194 -21.63 -6.69 6.17
C TRP A 194 -22.39 -5.81 7.15
N ASN A 195 -22.38 -6.18 8.42
CA ASN A 195 -23.10 -5.46 9.49
C ASN A 195 -22.18 -4.56 10.32
N GLY A 196 -20.96 -4.30 9.82
CA GLY A 196 -20.00 -3.49 10.55
C GLY A 196 -19.34 -4.22 11.73
N ASN A 197 -18.59 -3.45 12.51
CA ASN A 197 -17.97 -3.90 13.76
C ASN A 197 -17.77 -2.69 14.68
N LYS A 198 -18.39 -2.69 15.85
CA LYS A 198 -18.33 -1.60 16.84
C LYS A 198 -16.96 -1.40 17.50
N GLN A 199 -16.00 -2.25 17.22
CA GLN A 199 -14.60 -2.08 17.63
C GLN A 199 -13.75 -1.44 16.52
N LEU A 200 -14.26 -1.37 15.29
CA LEU A 200 -13.52 -0.99 14.11
C LEU A 200 -13.39 0.53 13.96
N LYS A 201 -12.18 1.01 13.81
CA LYS A 201 -11.84 2.34 13.31
C LYS A 201 -11.82 2.27 11.78
N VAL A 202 -12.71 3.03 11.16
CA VAL A 202 -12.84 3.11 9.70
C VAL A 202 -12.09 4.34 9.20
N LEU A 203 -11.14 4.12 8.29
CA LEU A 203 -10.49 5.18 7.52
C LEU A 203 -11.03 5.11 6.10
N CYS A 204 -11.69 6.16 5.64
CA CYS A 204 -12.35 6.20 4.35
C CYS A 204 -11.78 7.33 3.50
N GLY A 205 -11.17 7.01 2.37
CA GLY A 205 -10.52 8.00 1.51
C GLY A 205 -10.36 7.54 0.07
N GLY A 206 -9.71 8.38 -0.74
CA GLY A 206 -9.46 8.11 -2.16
C GLY A 206 -10.62 8.44 -3.09
N ASP A 207 -11.79 8.81 -2.55
CA ASP A 207 -12.97 9.26 -3.31
C ASP A 207 -13.91 10.03 -2.40
N LEU A 208 -14.96 10.63 -2.96
CA LEU A 208 -15.97 11.38 -2.24
C LEU A 208 -16.81 10.47 -1.33
N LEU A 209 -16.76 10.70 -0.03
CA LEU A 209 -17.60 10.02 0.94
C LEU A 209 -18.99 10.69 0.99
N SER A 210 -20.03 9.99 0.53
CA SER A 210 -21.39 10.50 0.60
C SER A 210 -21.92 10.51 2.05
N GLU A 211 -22.78 11.49 2.38
CA GLU A 211 -23.40 11.62 3.70
C GLU A 211 -24.11 10.33 4.14
N ARG A 212 -24.89 9.73 3.26
CA ARG A 212 -25.59 8.46 3.53
C ARG A 212 -24.64 7.32 3.93
N LEU A 213 -23.49 7.22 3.24
CA LEU A 213 -22.51 6.18 3.57
C LEU A 213 -21.78 6.53 4.88
N ALA A 214 -21.47 7.80 5.12
CA ALA A 214 -20.84 8.27 6.34
C ALA A 214 -21.73 7.95 7.57
N GLU A 215 -23.02 8.26 7.53
CA GLU A 215 -24.00 7.92 8.58
C GLU A 215 -24.05 6.40 8.82
N LYS A 216 -24.06 5.61 7.74
CA LYS A 216 -24.07 4.16 7.84
C LYS A 216 -22.79 3.63 8.49
N LEU A 217 -21.64 4.16 8.12
CA LEU A 217 -20.36 3.78 8.73
C LEU A 217 -20.32 4.16 10.21
N LEU A 218 -20.72 5.38 10.58
CA LEU A 218 -20.81 5.84 11.98
C LEU A 218 -21.72 4.95 12.83
N THR A 219 -22.84 4.52 12.25
CA THR A 219 -23.77 3.61 12.93
C THR A 219 -23.20 2.22 13.14
N HIS A 220 -22.24 1.76 12.33
CA HIS A 220 -21.77 0.37 12.28
C HIS A 220 -20.31 0.19 12.69
N SER A 221 -19.60 1.26 13.10
CA SER A 221 -18.20 1.21 13.54
C SER A 221 -17.99 1.96 14.85
N LYS A 222 -16.77 1.92 15.38
CA LYS A 222 -16.36 2.67 16.56
C LYS A 222 -16.18 4.16 16.25
N GLU A 223 -15.49 4.44 15.16
CA GLU A 223 -15.20 5.78 14.67
C GLU A 223 -14.95 5.77 13.17
N VAL A 224 -15.17 6.89 12.52
CA VAL A 224 -14.99 7.09 11.08
C VAL A 224 -14.14 8.33 10.83
N TRP A 225 -13.09 8.17 10.02
CA TRP A 225 -12.22 9.23 9.58
C TRP A 225 -12.35 9.39 8.07
N ASN A 226 -12.76 10.56 7.63
CA ASN A 226 -12.76 10.90 6.20
C ASN A 226 -11.37 11.41 5.84
N MET A 227 -10.62 10.58 5.11
CA MET A 227 -9.24 10.83 4.71
C MET A 227 -9.20 11.55 3.38
N TYR A 228 -8.49 12.67 3.33
CA TYR A 228 -8.30 13.43 2.11
C TYR A 228 -6.82 13.75 1.90
N GLY A 229 -6.35 13.58 0.69
CA GLY A 229 -5.02 13.95 0.24
C GLY A 229 -4.79 13.47 -1.19
N PRO A 230 -4.50 14.37 -2.15
CA PRO A 230 -4.00 13.97 -3.46
C PRO A 230 -2.55 13.49 -3.34
N THR A 231 -2.11 12.66 -4.28
CA THR A 231 -0.76 12.06 -4.28
C THR A 231 0.35 13.13 -4.33
N GLU A 232 0.04 14.29 -4.88
CA GLU A 232 0.95 15.42 -5.09
C GLU A 232 1.20 16.27 -3.82
N THR A 233 0.57 15.99 -2.67
CA THR A 233 0.67 16.81 -1.43
C THR A 233 1.33 16.09 -0.28
#